data_796e595e27ffb3e789f1fb22df035a28
#
_entry.id   796e595e27ffb3e789f1fb22df035a28
#
_cell.length_a   1.000
_cell.length_b   1.000
_cell.length_c   1.000
_cell.angle_alpha   90.00
_cell.angle_beta   90.00
_cell.angle_gamma   90.00
#
_symmetry.space_group_name_H-M   'P 1'
#
loop_
_entity.id
_entity.type
_entity.pdbx_description
1 polymer ?
#
loop_
_entity_poly.entity_id
_entity_poly.type
_entity_poly.pdbx_seq_one_letter_code
_entity_poly.pdbx_strand_id
1 'polypeptide(L)' 'MTGLIFADTNLVLYTIGKDARKKAIAREILAGRPVVSVQVINEAVNVCLRRFAFTRERAYAFADILMRRTDMRPLD' A
#
# COMPACT_ATOMS: atom_id res chain seq x y z
N MET A 1 -1.77 24.08 -7.70
CA MET A 1 -1.92 22.90 -8.48
C MET A 1 -1.29 21.70 -7.82
N THR A 2 -1.85 20.62 -8.07
CA THR A 2 -1.32 19.42 -7.47
C THR A 2 -1.02 18.41 -8.55
N GLY A 3 0.20 17.92 -8.56
CA GLY A 3 0.52 16.77 -9.37
C GLY A 3 -0.07 15.51 -8.76
N LEU A 4 -0.08 14.45 -9.54
CA LEU A 4 -0.43 13.15 -9.01
C LEU A 4 0.71 12.63 -8.14
N ILE A 5 0.37 12.03 -7.01
CA ILE A 5 1.33 11.38 -6.15
C ILE A 5 1.19 9.89 -6.36
N PHE A 6 2.31 9.22 -6.64
CA PHE A 6 2.33 7.78 -6.84
C PHE A 6 2.95 7.12 -5.61
N ALA A 7 2.28 6.12 -5.08
CA ALA A 7 2.80 5.35 -3.96
C ALA A 7 3.44 4.07 -4.49
N ASP A 8 4.66 3.83 -4.05
CA ASP A 8 5.35 2.59 -4.38
C ASP A 8 5.10 1.52 -3.31
N THR A 9 5.63 0.32 -3.57
CA THR A 9 5.45 -0.81 -2.67
C THR A 9 6.02 -0.53 -1.28
N ASN A 10 7.17 0.12 -1.19
CA ASN A 10 7.78 0.42 0.10
C ASN A 10 6.90 1.34 0.94
N LEU A 11 6.34 2.36 0.33
CA LEU A 11 5.46 3.27 1.04
C LEU A 11 4.24 2.53 1.58
N VAL A 12 3.63 1.69 0.75
CA VAL A 12 2.48 0.90 1.15
C VAL A 12 2.83 -0.02 2.33
N LEU A 13 3.98 -0.66 2.28
CA LEU A 13 4.41 -1.59 3.32
C LEU A 13 4.75 -0.90 4.65
N TYR A 14 5.15 0.36 4.62
CA TYR A 14 5.39 1.10 5.85
C TYR A 14 4.14 1.22 6.71
N THR A 15 2.96 1.14 6.11
CA THR A 15 1.70 1.25 6.88
C THR A 15 1.48 0.07 7.82
N ILE A 16 2.15 -1.05 7.58
CA ILE A 16 2.02 -2.26 8.40
C ILE A 16 3.33 -2.65 9.08
N GLY A 17 4.40 -1.90 8.84
CA GLY A 17 5.69 -2.19 9.45
C GLY A 17 5.76 -1.77 10.90
N LYS A 18 6.92 -1.99 11.51
CA LYS A 18 7.15 -1.71 12.94
C LYS A 18 7.67 -0.31 13.22
N ASP A 19 8.16 0.38 12.20
CA ASP A 19 8.69 1.73 12.38
C ASP A 19 7.54 2.72 12.49
N ALA A 20 7.27 3.17 13.71
CA ALA A 20 6.13 4.04 14.01
C ALA A 20 6.18 5.36 13.23
N ARG A 21 7.37 5.92 13.05
CA ARG A 21 7.53 7.18 12.33
C ARG A 21 7.22 7.02 10.86
N LYS A 22 7.78 6.00 10.22
CA LYS A 22 7.50 5.71 8.81
C LYS A 22 6.04 5.35 8.60
N LYS A 23 5.47 4.59 9.53
CA LYS A 23 4.06 4.23 9.47
C LYS A 23 3.16 5.47 9.49
N ALA A 24 3.44 6.42 10.37
CA ALA A 24 2.64 7.63 10.46
C ALA A 24 2.73 8.47 9.20
N ILE A 25 3.93 8.62 8.64
CA ILE A 25 4.14 9.37 7.40
C ILE A 25 3.43 8.68 6.24
N ALA A 26 3.55 7.36 6.13
CA ALA A 26 2.92 6.60 5.06
C ALA A 26 1.39 6.70 5.13
N ARG A 27 0.83 6.60 6.32
CA ARG A 27 -0.62 6.75 6.50
C ARG A 27 -1.12 8.13 6.10
N GLU A 28 -0.35 9.16 6.43
CA GLU A 28 -0.69 10.52 6.05
C GLU A 28 -0.69 10.69 4.53
N ILE A 29 0.33 10.16 3.85
CA ILE A 29 0.40 10.21 2.39
C ILE A 29 -0.77 9.45 1.77
N LEU A 30 -1.07 8.26 2.29
CA LEU A 30 -2.17 7.45 1.75
C LEU A 30 -3.53 8.09 1.98
N ALA A 31 -3.68 8.90 3.03
CA ALA A 31 -4.93 9.64 3.27
C ALA A 31 -5.23 10.63 2.13
N GLY A 32 -4.21 11.06 1.38
CA GLY A 32 -4.38 11.92 0.22
C GLY A 32 -4.78 11.19 -1.06
N ARG A 33 -5.06 9.91 -1.00
CA ARG A 33 -5.47 9.06 -2.12
C ARG A 33 -4.46 9.10 -3.27
N PRO A 34 -3.22 8.65 -3.05
CA PRO A 34 -2.24 8.60 -4.12
C PRO A 34 -2.63 7.57 -5.16
N VAL A 35 -2.02 7.66 -6.32
CA VAL A 35 -2.16 6.65 -7.37
C VAL A 35 -1.34 5.43 -6.98
N VAL A 36 -1.95 4.27 -7.09
CA VAL A 36 -1.29 2.98 -6.81
C VAL A 36 -1.54 2.08 -8.01
N SER A 37 -0.48 1.48 -8.55
CA SER A 37 -0.64 0.53 -9.64
C SER A 37 -1.08 -0.83 -9.11
N VAL A 38 -1.73 -1.61 -9.97
CA VAL A 38 -2.10 -3.00 -9.66
C VAL A 38 -0.86 -3.79 -9.29
N GLN A 39 0.26 -3.54 -9.96
CA GLN A 39 1.51 -4.22 -9.68
C GLN A 39 1.98 -3.96 -8.25
N VAL A 40 1.88 -2.73 -7.77
CA VAL A 40 2.26 -2.39 -6.38
C VAL A 40 1.41 -3.16 -5.38
N ILE A 41 0.12 -3.26 -5.64
CA ILE A 41 -0.78 -4.02 -4.76
C ILE A 41 -0.38 -5.50 -4.74
N ASN A 42 -0.12 -6.09 -5.90
CA ASN A 42 0.30 -7.47 -5.98
C ASN A 42 1.63 -7.72 -5.26
N GLU A 43 2.59 -6.83 -5.43
CA GLU A 43 3.87 -6.94 -4.73
C GLU A 43 3.70 -6.81 -3.22
N ALA A 44 2.86 -5.90 -2.77
CA ALA A 44 2.59 -5.72 -1.36
C ALA A 44 1.96 -6.98 -0.75
N VAL A 45 1.00 -7.59 -1.44
CA VAL A 45 0.40 -8.85 -0.99
C VAL A 45 1.47 -9.94 -0.87
N ASN A 46 2.33 -10.08 -1.88
CA ASN A 46 3.38 -11.09 -1.86
C ASN A 46 4.35 -10.88 -0.70
N VAL A 47 4.72 -9.65 -0.43
CA VAL A 47 5.61 -9.35 0.70
C VAL A 47 4.94 -9.65 2.03
N CYS A 48 3.65 -9.31 2.17
CA CYS A 48 2.89 -9.64 3.37
C CYS A 48 2.89 -11.13 3.66
N LEU A 49 2.71 -11.94 2.62
CA LEU A 49 2.70 -13.38 2.76
C LEU A 49 4.08 -13.95 3.11
N ARG A 50 5.14 -13.37 2.55
CA ARG A 50 6.49 -13.92 2.73
C ARG A 50 7.24 -13.36 3.93
N ARG A 51 7.11 -12.07 4.21
CA ARG A 51 7.92 -11.40 5.23
C ARG A 51 7.18 -11.06 6.50
N PHE A 52 5.88 -10.79 6.40
CA PHE A 52 5.10 -10.38 7.55
C PHE A 52 4.26 -11.51 8.13
N ALA A 53 4.40 -12.70 7.59
CA ALA A 53 3.66 -13.89 8.04
C ALA A 53 2.15 -13.67 8.06
N PHE A 54 1.63 -12.89 7.15
CA PHE A 54 0.19 -12.72 7.01
C PHE A 54 -0.43 -14.00 6.49
N THR A 55 -1.61 -14.31 6.96
CA THR A 55 -2.45 -15.30 6.29
C THR A 55 -2.92 -14.72 4.96
N ARG A 56 -3.37 -15.58 4.04
CA ARG A 56 -3.95 -15.12 2.78
C ARG A 56 -5.12 -14.17 3.03
N GLU A 57 -5.97 -14.50 4.00
CA GLU A 57 -7.11 -13.66 4.34
C GLU A 57 -6.68 -12.26 4.77
N ARG A 58 -5.65 -12.16 5.62
CA ARG A 58 -5.15 -10.85 6.05
C ARG A 58 -4.50 -10.09 4.90
N ALA A 59 -3.75 -10.77 4.05
CA ALA A 59 -3.10 -10.13 2.93
C ALA A 59 -4.13 -9.58 1.93
N TYR A 60 -5.16 -10.34 1.64
CA TYR A 60 -6.23 -9.89 0.75
C TYR A 60 -7.08 -8.80 1.37
N ALA A 61 -7.32 -8.85 2.68
CA ALA A 61 -8.00 -7.75 3.37
C ALA A 61 -7.20 -6.46 3.29
N PHE A 62 -5.89 -6.56 3.41
CA PHE A 62 -5.00 -5.41 3.26
C PHE A 62 -5.07 -4.85 1.85
N ALA A 63 -5.03 -5.72 0.83
CA ALA A 63 -5.16 -5.30 -0.56
C ALA A 63 -6.49 -4.60 -0.81
N ASP A 64 -7.58 -5.12 -0.25
CA ASP A 64 -8.90 -4.53 -0.40
C ASP A 64 -8.95 -3.12 0.20
N ILE A 65 -8.36 -2.93 1.37
CA ILE A 65 -8.27 -1.61 1.99
C ILE A 65 -7.47 -0.65 1.11
N LEU A 66 -6.36 -1.11 0.56
CA LEU A 66 -5.55 -0.28 -0.33
C LEU A 66 -6.34 0.14 -1.56
N MET A 67 -7.07 -0.79 -2.18
CA MET A 67 -7.86 -0.48 -3.37
C MET A 67 -8.96 0.53 -3.09
N ARG A 68 -9.52 0.50 -1.89
CA ARG A 68 -10.57 1.44 -1.51
C ARG A 68 -10.04 2.82 -1.16
N ARG A 69 -8.82 2.89 -0.63
CA ARG A 69 -8.26 4.14 -0.11
C ARG A 69 -7.28 4.83 -1.04
N THR A 70 -7.02 4.24 -2.18
CA THR A 70 -6.10 4.81 -3.16
C THR A 70 -6.78 4.93 -4.51
N ASP A 71 -6.15 5.67 -5.41
CA ASP A 71 -6.57 5.73 -6.81
C ASP A 71 -5.82 4.62 -7.55
N MET A 72 -6.44 3.45 -7.61
CA MET A 72 -5.81 2.30 -8.23
C MET A 72 -5.93 2.38 -9.74
N ARG A 73 -4.79 2.23 -10.41
CA ARG A 73 -4.74 2.27 -11.88
C ARG A 73 -3.95 1.08 -12.40
N PRO A 74 -4.31 0.58 -13.59
CA PRO A 74 -3.49 -0.46 -14.22
C PRO A 74 -2.14 0.11 -14.61
N LEU A 75 -1.15 -0.78 -14.65
CA LEU A 75 0.16 -0.43 -15.16
C LEU A 75 0.13 -0.59 -16.67
N ASP A 76 0.45 0.46 -17.37
CA ASP A 76 0.49 0.39 -18.84
C ASP A 76 1.86 -0.06 -19.34
#